data_56d28d460ea19e24c9c5981a6c18bb14
#
_entry.id   56d28d460ea19e24c9c5981a6c18bb14
#
_cell.length_a   1.000
_cell.length_b   1.000
_cell.length_c   1.000
_cell.angle_alpha   90.00
_cell.angle_beta   90.00
_cell.angle_gamma   90.00
#
_symmetry.space_group_name_H-M   'P 1'
#
loop_
_entity.id
_entity.type
_entity.pdbx_description
1 polymer ?
#
loop_
_entity_poly.entity_id
_entity_poly.type
_entity_poly.pdbx_seq_one_letter_code
_entity_poly.pdbx_strand_id
1 'polypeptide(L)'
;MTGPQLNAQEGPGLQRPERVVQRLQSVASLRKKRCHTMKLSVACNFDETLLKGLAGYPVYEVYGKLTTDYFGGGRPAFYLPQVNHRLLERTVKQAHENGIQFNYLLNASAMGNTEFTRVGQRKMEEMLEWVDGIGVDSITVANVYFLRLIKRRHPRLSVRVSSHRFTDTPRKVRFWVDHGADVIVVSEVGVHREFETLAAMKHAAQGIDLQLIVNNWCRQDCAIAGNHAVALSAASQSKSRGFPLDYCSILCNQIRLRDPVNYIRANWIRPEDLHYYEKLGYETFKIVERNTPTQILLERVKAYSERRYDGNLLDLVQNYAYPKDKLGAVGKDAYSWKRMFKYFIKPRTINLLRFRKLIDFGHAASMLYPREGENPVMINNRALDGFMERFTSKNCQSTDCESCRYCHEWAARSVTIDPSWRTKLDPMYADLLGDIEGGAFWEPYTRTVSQMVRQRLHDGRNPA
;
A
#
# COMPACT_ATOMS: atom_id res chain seq x y z
N MET A 1 -27.45 1.82 70.02
CA MET A 1 -26.34 1.13 69.30
C MET A 1 -25.86 2.04 68.22
N THR A 2 -24.73 2.66 68.48
CA THR A 2 -24.10 3.75 67.74
C THR A 2 -23.30 3.20 66.58
N GLY A 3 -23.61 3.64 65.32
CA GLY A 3 -22.78 3.35 64.13
C GLY A 3 -21.63 4.36 63.99
N PRO A 4 -20.50 4.01 63.39
CA PRO A 4 -19.30 4.84 63.32
C PRO A 4 -19.43 5.91 62.24
N GLN A 5 -19.00 7.14 62.60
CA GLN A 5 -18.82 8.29 61.72
C GLN A 5 -17.60 8.06 60.80
N LEU A 6 -17.80 8.24 59.49
CA LEU A 6 -16.73 8.29 58.48
C LEU A 6 -16.17 9.71 58.40
N ASN A 7 -14.90 9.89 58.76
CA ASN A 7 -14.13 11.10 58.54
C ASN A 7 -13.90 11.37 57.04
N ALA A 8 -14.34 12.52 56.56
CA ALA A 8 -13.97 13.04 55.23
C ALA A 8 -12.54 13.56 55.27
N GLN A 9 -11.61 12.92 54.59
CA GLN A 9 -10.29 13.48 54.30
C GLN A 9 -10.41 14.39 53.06
N GLU A 10 -10.01 15.62 53.22
CA GLU A 10 -9.90 16.61 52.15
C GLU A 10 -8.83 16.20 51.14
N GLY A 11 -9.22 16.11 49.85
CA GLY A 11 -8.33 15.86 48.73
C GLY A 11 -7.53 17.11 48.32
N PRO A 12 -6.38 16.97 47.65
CA PRO A 12 -5.48 18.06 47.31
C PRO A 12 -6.07 19.08 46.34
N GLY A 13 -5.88 20.37 46.67
CA GLY A 13 -6.51 21.54 46.09
C GLY A 13 -6.48 21.63 44.55
N LEU A 14 -7.59 22.05 44.02
CA LEU A 14 -7.80 22.51 42.64
C LEU A 14 -6.84 23.67 42.32
N GLN A 15 -5.92 23.42 41.37
CA GLN A 15 -5.03 24.49 40.86
C GLN A 15 -5.87 25.53 40.09
N ARG A 16 -5.59 26.81 40.42
CA ARG A 16 -6.30 27.99 39.91
C ARG A 16 -6.37 28.03 38.36
N PRO A 17 -7.49 28.48 37.78
CA PRO A 17 -7.73 28.51 36.31
C PRO A 17 -6.70 29.29 35.50
N GLU A 18 -6.04 30.29 36.11
CA GLU A 18 -5.06 31.15 35.43
C GLU A 18 -3.80 30.44 34.95
N ARG A 19 -3.34 29.40 35.63
CA ARG A 19 -2.17 28.62 35.19
C ARG A 19 -2.49 27.69 33.98
N VAL A 20 -3.73 27.28 33.85
CA VAL A 20 -4.19 26.47 32.71
C VAL A 20 -4.30 27.34 31.45
N VAL A 21 -4.82 28.58 31.61
CA VAL A 21 -4.93 29.54 30.48
C VAL A 21 -3.55 30.00 30.00
N GLN A 22 -2.61 30.28 30.91
CA GLN A 22 -1.23 30.64 30.52
C GLN A 22 -0.49 29.47 29.84
N ARG A 23 -0.69 28.22 30.28
CA ARG A 23 -0.15 27.04 29.60
C ARG A 23 -0.76 26.82 28.20
N LEU A 24 -2.06 27.04 28.05
CA LEU A 24 -2.73 26.96 26.74
C LEU A 24 -2.29 28.09 25.80
N GLN A 25 -2.06 29.30 26.32
CA GLN A 25 -1.54 30.42 25.53
C GLN A 25 -0.07 30.25 25.15
N SER A 26 0.78 29.68 26.00
CA SER A 26 2.18 29.36 25.67
C SER A 26 2.26 28.21 24.62
N VAL A 27 1.42 27.21 24.71
CA VAL A 27 1.31 26.13 23.70
C VAL A 27 0.77 26.67 22.38
N ALA A 28 -0.16 27.63 22.40
CA ALA A 28 -0.68 28.28 21.19
C ALA A 28 0.36 29.22 20.53
N SER A 29 1.21 29.90 21.32
CA SER A 29 2.28 30.76 20.79
C SER A 29 3.45 29.96 20.20
N LEU A 30 3.76 28.79 20.76
CA LEU A 30 4.75 27.86 20.19
C LEU A 30 4.25 27.18 18.91
N ARG A 31 2.93 27.09 18.68
CA ARG A 31 2.34 26.62 17.40
C ARG A 31 2.48 27.62 16.26
N LYS A 32 2.72 28.91 16.51
CA LYS A 32 2.74 29.97 15.47
C LYS A 32 4.02 30.06 14.63
N LYS A 33 5.03 29.17 14.81
CA LYS A 33 6.28 29.15 14.02
C LYS A 33 6.77 27.75 13.64
N ARG A 34 5.90 26.73 13.51
CA ARG A 34 6.27 25.54 12.76
C ARG A 34 5.93 25.80 11.30
N CYS A 35 6.93 26.14 10.52
CA CYS A 35 6.89 25.88 9.09
C CYS A 35 6.59 24.37 8.96
N HIS A 36 5.37 24.00 8.55
CA HIS A 36 4.97 22.61 8.35
C HIS A 36 5.81 22.06 7.22
N THR A 37 6.92 21.41 7.54
CA THR A 37 7.77 20.76 6.56
C THR A 37 7.20 19.38 6.28
N MET A 38 6.64 19.20 5.11
CA MET A 38 6.23 17.90 4.57
C MET A 38 7.38 16.90 4.71
N LYS A 39 7.05 15.66 5.11
CA LYS A 39 7.99 14.54 5.24
C LYS A 39 7.53 13.37 4.39
N LEU A 40 8.43 12.81 3.60
CA LEU A 40 8.14 11.67 2.75
C LEU A 40 8.75 10.38 3.32
N SER A 41 7.93 9.31 3.37
CA SER A 41 8.37 7.94 3.56
C SER A 41 8.33 7.22 2.21
N VAL A 42 9.47 6.72 1.73
CA VAL A 42 9.62 6.24 0.35
C VAL A 42 9.90 4.73 0.32
N ALA A 43 9.27 4.03 -0.61
CA ALA A 43 9.53 2.62 -0.85
C ALA A 43 10.99 2.38 -1.25
N CYS A 44 11.69 1.49 -0.54
CA CYS A 44 13.05 1.09 -0.91
C CYS A 44 12.99 -0.07 -1.92
N ASN A 45 13.53 0.15 -3.11
CA ASN A 45 13.69 -0.88 -4.13
C ASN A 45 15.05 -1.59 -4.06
N PHE A 46 15.89 -1.20 -3.09
CA PHE A 46 17.24 -1.75 -2.85
C PHE A 46 18.23 -1.55 -4.00
N ASP A 47 17.96 -0.60 -4.89
CA ASP A 47 18.94 -0.11 -5.86
C ASP A 47 19.92 0.86 -5.18
N GLU A 48 21.20 0.69 -5.41
CA GLU A 48 22.27 1.48 -4.78
C GLU A 48 22.20 2.97 -5.12
N THR A 49 21.56 3.32 -6.23
CA THR A 49 21.42 4.71 -6.70
C THR A 49 20.24 5.43 -6.04
N LEU A 50 19.29 4.70 -5.44
CA LEU A 50 18.07 5.30 -4.88
C LEU A 50 18.39 6.27 -3.75
N LEU A 51 19.13 5.83 -2.72
CA LEU A 51 19.40 6.65 -1.54
C LEU A 51 20.15 7.94 -1.88
N LYS A 52 21.10 7.85 -2.81
CA LYS A 52 21.81 9.04 -3.32
C LYS A 52 20.88 9.99 -4.08
N GLY A 53 19.96 9.44 -4.87
CA GLY A 53 18.98 10.23 -5.62
C GLY A 53 17.93 10.89 -4.74
N LEU A 54 17.72 10.40 -3.51
CA LEU A 54 16.80 11.01 -2.55
C LEU A 54 17.40 12.21 -1.78
N ALA A 55 18.70 12.44 -1.89
CA ALA A 55 19.37 13.56 -1.24
C ALA A 55 18.78 14.91 -1.69
N GLY A 56 18.53 15.81 -0.73
CA GLY A 56 17.94 17.12 -0.98
C GLY A 56 16.40 17.15 -1.05
N TYR A 57 15.73 16.01 -1.08
CA TYR A 57 14.29 15.92 -0.94
C TYR A 57 13.87 15.75 0.53
N PRO A 58 12.63 16.08 0.92
CA PRO A 58 12.13 15.98 2.31
C PRO A 58 11.85 14.52 2.72
N VAL A 59 12.74 13.58 2.34
CA VAL A 59 12.61 12.16 2.65
C VAL A 59 13.24 11.91 4.02
N TYR A 60 12.40 11.53 5.00
CA TYR A 60 12.89 11.21 6.34
C TYR A 60 13.09 9.72 6.57
N GLU A 61 12.45 8.88 5.76
CA GLU A 61 12.42 7.44 5.94
C GLU A 61 12.35 6.71 4.59
N VAL A 62 13.07 5.61 4.49
CA VAL A 62 12.80 4.57 3.48
C VAL A 62 12.35 3.29 4.18
N TYR A 63 11.54 2.46 3.48
CA TYR A 63 11.03 1.23 4.07
C TYR A 63 11.16 0.04 3.15
N GLY A 64 11.47 -1.11 3.75
CA GLY A 64 11.68 -2.35 3.02
C GLY A 64 11.61 -3.57 3.92
N LYS A 65 11.94 -4.74 3.35
CA LYS A 65 12.08 -6.00 4.07
C LYS A 65 12.80 -7.05 3.22
N LEU A 66 13.15 -8.17 3.80
CA LEU A 66 13.56 -9.38 3.06
C LEU A 66 12.48 -9.77 2.05
N THR A 67 12.86 -10.33 0.90
CA THR A 67 11.89 -10.78 -0.12
C THR A 67 10.87 -11.75 0.46
N THR A 68 11.33 -12.69 1.28
CA THR A 68 10.50 -13.62 2.05
C THR A 68 11.08 -13.77 3.45
N ASP A 69 10.22 -13.88 4.44
CA ASP A 69 10.56 -14.32 5.80
C ASP A 69 9.46 -15.22 6.36
N TYR A 70 9.61 -15.64 7.62
CA TYR A 70 8.68 -16.56 8.27
C TYR A 70 7.28 -15.96 8.41
N PHE A 71 7.17 -14.67 8.75
CA PHE A 71 5.89 -14.00 9.03
C PHE A 71 5.28 -13.34 7.81
N GLY A 72 6.10 -12.92 6.83
CA GLY A 72 5.65 -12.25 5.63
C GLY A 72 5.39 -10.76 5.80
N GLY A 73 4.70 -10.18 4.85
CA GLY A 73 4.36 -8.75 4.77
C GLY A 73 3.16 -8.50 3.88
N GLY A 74 3.01 -7.28 3.42
CA GLY A 74 1.84 -6.84 2.64
C GLY A 74 1.96 -6.98 1.11
N ARG A 75 2.99 -7.65 0.59
CA ARG A 75 3.15 -7.85 -0.88
C ARG A 75 3.76 -9.22 -1.18
N PRO A 76 3.29 -9.94 -2.19
CA PRO A 76 3.86 -11.22 -2.62
C PRO A 76 5.34 -11.11 -2.98
N ALA A 77 6.11 -12.15 -2.70
CA ALA A 77 7.54 -12.19 -3.00
C ALA A 77 7.84 -11.98 -4.51
N PHE A 78 6.94 -12.38 -5.39
CA PHE A 78 7.05 -12.17 -6.83
C PHE A 78 7.15 -10.68 -7.20
N TYR A 79 6.39 -9.80 -6.52
CA TYR A 79 6.39 -8.36 -6.81
C TYR A 79 7.49 -7.58 -6.10
N LEU A 80 8.40 -8.25 -5.36
CA LEU A 80 9.41 -7.58 -4.55
C LEU A 80 10.81 -7.71 -5.13
N PRO A 81 11.71 -6.74 -4.89
CA PRO A 81 13.14 -6.91 -5.16
C PRO A 81 13.69 -8.14 -4.44
N GLN A 82 14.72 -8.78 -5.01
CA GLN A 82 15.38 -9.91 -4.37
C GLN A 82 16.34 -9.40 -3.29
N VAL A 83 15.91 -9.48 -2.03
CA VAL A 83 16.62 -8.94 -0.86
C VAL A 83 16.98 -10.06 0.08
N ASN A 84 18.28 -10.21 0.36
CA ASN A 84 18.82 -11.07 1.41
C ASN A 84 19.31 -10.22 2.60
N HIS A 85 19.75 -10.88 3.68
CA HIS A 85 20.23 -10.23 4.89
C HIS A 85 21.37 -9.23 4.62
N ARG A 86 22.40 -9.63 3.89
CA ARG A 86 23.56 -8.75 3.58
C ARG A 86 23.17 -7.49 2.83
N LEU A 87 22.27 -7.61 1.83
CA LEU A 87 21.80 -6.44 1.08
C LEU A 87 20.97 -5.50 1.98
N LEU A 88 20.12 -6.05 2.85
CA LEU A 88 19.32 -5.25 3.76
C LEU A 88 20.20 -4.53 4.80
N GLU A 89 21.15 -5.20 5.44
CA GLU A 89 22.13 -4.62 6.38
C GLU A 89 22.90 -3.45 5.72
N ARG A 90 23.43 -3.69 4.51
CA ARG A 90 24.12 -2.63 3.76
C ARG A 90 23.20 -1.45 3.47
N THR A 91 21.96 -1.70 3.09
CA THR A 91 21.00 -0.65 2.77
C THR A 91 20.60 0.17 4.01
N VAL A 92 20.44 -0.45 5.18
CA VAL A 92 20.18 0.25 6.45
C VAL A 92 21.34 1.20 6.76
N LYS A 93 22.58 0.71 6.68
CA LYS A 93 23.77 1.53 6.89
C LYS A 93 23.85 2.71 5.91
N GLN A 94 23.63 2.45 4.61
CA GLN A 94 23.62 3.50 3.59
C GLN A 94 22.50 4.52 3.80
N ALA A 95 21.32 4.11 4.28
CA ALA A 95 20.24 5.04 4.60
C ALA A 95 20.68 6.00 5.71
N HIS A 96 21.29 5.50 6.79
CA HIS A 96 21.82 6.31 7.88
C HIS A 96 22.95 7.26 7.43
N GLU A 97 23.86 6.80 6.57
CA GLU A 97 24.91 7.64 5.97
C GLU A 97 24.34 8.83 5.16
N ASN A 98 23.10 8.70 4.65
CA ASN A 98 22.36 9.77 3.97
C ASN A 98 21.37 10.52 4.91
N GLY A 99 21.39 10.29 6.22
CA GLY A 99 20.48 10.91 7.18
C GLY A 99 19.03 10.44 7.07
N ILE A 100 18.78 9.27 6.47
CA ILE A 100 17.46 8.70 6.22
C ILE A 100 17.24 7.51 7.16
N GLN A 101 16.10 7.46 7.84
CA GLN A 101 15.70 6.34 8.69
C GLN A 101 15.29 5.13 7.85
N PHE A 102 15.43 3.91 8.42
CA PHE A 102 14.97 2.69 7.81
C PHE A 102 13.84 2.03 8.60
N ASN A 103 12.73 1.70 7.92
CA ASN A 103 11.56 1.05 8.48
C ASN A 103 11.43 -0.37 7.93
N TYR A 104 11.50 -1.39 8.81
CA TYR A 104 11.29 -2.79 8.41
C TYR A 104 9.81 -3.15 8.41
N LEU A 105 9.35 -3.85 7.36
CA LEU A 105 7.94 -4.23 7.23
C LEU A 105 7.68 -5.65 7.75
N LEU A 106 7.03 -5.76 8.90
CA LEU A 106 6.53 -7.01 9.50
C LEU A 106 5.00 -6.97 9.53
N ASN A 107 4.39 -6.64 8.38
CA ASN A 107 3.01 -6.19 8.29
C ASN A 107 2.07 -7.16 7.57
N ALA A 108 2.28 -8.47 7.71
CA ALA A 108 1.33 -9.47 7.24
C ALA A 108 -0.02 -9.32 7.94
N SER A 109 -1.11 -9.33 7.17
CA SER A 109 -2.48 -9.24 7.70
C SER A 109 -2.93 -10.51 8.41
N ALA A 110 -2.37 -11.67 8.02
CA ALA A 110 -2.64 -12.97 8.63
C ALA A 110 -1.39 -13.84 8.62
N MET A 111 -1.13 -14.53 9.70
CA MET A 111 0.01 -15.45 9.88
C MET A 111 -0.43 -16.88 10.21
N GLY A 112 -1.76 -17.11 10.28
CA GLY A 112 -2.33 -18.42 10.54
C GLY A 112 -1.98 -18.98 11.92
N ASN A 113 -1.94 -18.11 12.95
CA ASN A 113 -1.57 -18.41 14.34
C ASN A 113 -0.16 -18.99 14.53
N THR A 114 0.70 -18.91 13.50
CA THR A 114 2.09 -19.39 13.62
C THR A 114 2.88 -18.58 14.64
N GLU A 115 2.51 -17.33 14.88
CA GLU A 115 3.07 -16.45 15.91
C GLU A 115 2.86 -16.94 17.35
N PHE A 116 1.86 -17.81 17.59
CA PHE A 116 1.57 -18.40 18.90
C PHE A 116 2.10 -19.82 19.07
N THR A 117 2.93 -20.28 18.16
CA THR A 117 3.64 -21.56 18.29
C THR A 117 5.04 -21.38 18.88
N ARG A 118 5.61 -22.43 19.51
CA ARG A 118 6.99 -22.38 20.01
C ARG A 118 8.01 -22.03 18.90
N VAL A 119 7.81 -22.58 17.71
CA VAL A 119 8.66 -22.29 16.55
C VAL A 119 8.48 -20.82 16.11
N GLY A 120 7.24 -20.33 16.04
CA GLY A 120 6.95 -18.94 15.70
C GLY A 120 7.53 -17.96 16.70
N GLN A 121 7.42 -18.23 18.01
CA GLN A 121 8.02 -17.38 19.04
C GLN A 121 9.54 -17.27 18.88
N ARG A 122 10.23 -18.40 18.71
CA ARG A 122 11.68 -18.40 18.45
C ARG A 122 12.03 -17.62 17.18
N LYS A 123 11.30 -17.87 16.08
CA LYS A 123 11.53 -17.14 14.81
C LYS A 123 11.27 -15.65 14.92
N MET A 124 10.34 -15.24 15.77
CA MET A 124 10.06 -13.83 16.03
C MET A 124 11.20 -13.19 16.84
N GLU A 125 11.70 -13.85 17.87
CA GLU A 125 12.83 -13.39 18.66
C GLU A 125 14.08 -13.24 17.78
N GLU A 126 14.46 -14.29 17.05
CA GLU A 126 15.57 -14.25 16.08
C GLU A 126 15.44 -13.08 15.09
N MET A 127 14.25 -12.82 14.57
CA MET A 127 13.97 -11.74 13.62
C MET A 127 14.11 -10.37 14.27
N LEU A 128 13.53 -10.16 15.45
CA LEU A 128 13.55 -8.88 16.15
C LEU A 128 14.94 -8.54 16.66
N GLU A 129 15.68 -9.50 17.21
CA GLU A 129 17.08 -9.34 17.62
C GLU A 129 17.95 -8.93 16.42
N TRP A 130 17.79 -9.61 15.28
CA TRP A 130 18.53 -9.26 14.08
C TRP A 130 18.17 -7.87 13.56
N VAL A 131 16.88 -7.52 13.43
CA VAL A 131 16.41 -6.23 12.95
C VAL A 131 16.88 -5.08 13.86
N ASP A 132 16.82 -5.28 15.18
CA ASP A 132 17.33 -4.33 16.17
C ASP A 132 18.86 -4.20 16.09
N GLY A 133 19.55 -5.33 15.96
CA GLY A 133 21.02 -5.40 15.90
C GLY A 133 21.64 -4.72 14.68
N ILE A 134 20.97 -4.73 13.52
CA ILE A 134 21.44 -4.04 12.31
C ILE A 134 21.07 -2.54 12.28
N GLY A 135 20.42 -2.02 13.33
CA GLY A 135 20.15 -0.61 13.49
C GLY A 135 18.88 -0.10 12.81
N VAL A 136 17.90 -0.95 12.49
CA VAL A 136 16.58 -0.49 11.99
C VAL A 136 15.95 0.47 12.99
N ASP A 137 15.35 1.58 12.52
CA ASP A 137 14.78 2.64 13.36
C ASP A 137 13.34 2.34 13.76
N SER A 138 12.59 1.72 12.86
CA SER A 138 11.17 1.44 13.07
C SER A 138 10.71 0.15 12.42
N ILE A 139 9.63 -0.43 12.98
CA ILE A 139 8.97 -1.62 12.41
C ILE A 139 7.50 -1.30 12.15
N THR A 140 7.03 -1.60 10.94
CA THR A 140 5.61 -1.55 10.62
C THR A 140 4.98 -2.91 10.87
N VAL A 141 3.96 -2.95 11.72
CA VAL A 141 3.22 -4.17 12.09
C VAL A 141 1.74 -4.08 11.70
N ALA A 142 1.11 -5.24 11.53
CA ALA A 142 -0.33 -5.34 11.32
C ALA A 142 -1.04 -6.15 12.43
N ASN A 143 -0.35 -6.44 13.52
CA ASN A 143 -0.85 -7.25 14.63
C ASN A 143 -0.56 -6.54 15.96
N VAL A 144 -1.59 -6.36 16.79
CA VAL A 144 -1.46 -5.70 18.10
C VAL A 144 -0.53 -6.48 19.05
N TYR A 145 -0.49 -7.82 18.92
CA TYR A 145 0.43 -8.63 19.70
C TYR A 145 1.89 -8.27 19.39
N PHE A 146 2.26 -8.13 18.12
CA PHE A 146 3.60 -7.69 17.72
C PHE A 146 3.91 -6.28 18.21
N LEU A 147 2.96 -5.36 18.09
CA LEU A 147 3.14 -4.00 18.61
C LEU A 147 3.53 -4.03 20.09
N ARG A 148 2.73 -4.70 20.92
CA ARG A 148 2.97 -4.77 22.37
C ARG A 148 4.23 -5.52 22.72
N LEU A 149 4.55 -6.60 21.99
CA LEU A 149 5.76 -7.39 22.19
C LEU A 149 7.01 -6.55 21.89
N ILE A 150 7.04 -5.84 20.76
CA ILE A 150 8.17 -4.98 20.37
C ILE A 150 8.36 -3.83 21.37
N LYS A 151 7.30 -3.14 21.75
CA LYS A 151 7.37 -2.06 22.75
C LYS A 151 7.91 -2.54 24.09
N ARG A 152 7.65 -3.79 24.44
CA ARG A 152 8.10 -4.37 25.71
C ARG A 152 9.56 -4.87 25.66
N ARG A 153 9.97 -5.51 24.56
CA ARG A 153 11.27 -6.20 24.47
C ARG A 153 12.33 -5.40 23.73
N HIS A 154 11.91 -4.55 22.77
CA HIS A 154 12.77 -3.73 21.92
C HIS A 154 12.32 -2.26 21.95
N PRO A 155 12.40 -1.58 23.13
CA PRO A 155 11.83 -0.24 23.32
C PRO A 155 12.50 0.84 22.46
N ARG A 156 13.70 0.58 21.92
CA ARG A 156 14.39 1.47 20.98
C ARG A 156 13.63 1.57 19.65
N LEU A 157 12.99 0.50 19.22
CA LEU A 157 12.29 0.45 17.94
C LEU A 157 10.98 1.25 17.99
N SER A 158 10.82 2.20 17.08
CA SER A 158 9.53 2.84 16.83
C SER A 158 8.58 1.86 16.15
N VAL A 159 7.32 1.78 16.59
CA VAL A 159 6.34 0.84 16.04
C VAL A 159 5.27 1.58 15.27
N ARG A 160 5.12 1.23 13.99
CA ARG A 160 4.13 1.78 13.08
C ARG A 160 2.99 0.79 12.85
N VAL A 161 1.76 1.28 12.85
CA VAL A 161 0.60 0.48 12.47
C VAL A 161 0.40 0.54 10.96
N SER A 162 0.29 -0.62 10.31
CA SER A 162 0.10 -0.73 8.86
C SER A 162 -1.28 -0.25 8.41
N SER A 163 -1.35 0.33 7.22
CA SER A 163 -2.61 0.63 6.52
C SER A 163 -3.51 -0.60 6.33
N HIS A 164 -2.94 -1.79 6.26
CA HIS A 164 -3.67 -3.07 6.22
C HIS A 164 -4.51 -3.37 7.49
N ARG A 165 -4.49 -2.48 8.49
CA ARG A 165 -5.41 -2.53 9.64
C ARG A 165 -6.65 -1.70 9.42
N PHE A 166 -6.75 -1.04 8.27
CA PHE A 166 -7.92 -0.25 7.90
C PHE A 166 -8.32 0.70 9.02
N THR A 167 -7.33 1.49 9.51
CA THR A 167 -7.57 2.52 10.52
C THR A 167 -8.17 3.74 9.82
N ASP A 168 -9.48 3.88 9.90
CA ASP A 168 -10.32 4.82 9.16
C ASP A 168 -11.29 5.59 10.06
N THR A 169 -11.22 5.39 11.39
CA THR A 169 -12.08 6.07 12.35
C THR A 169 -11.30 6.56 13.57
N PRO A 170 -11.75 7.62 14.27
CA PRO A 170 -11.14 8.09 15.52
C PRO A 170 -11.02 7.02 16.60
N ARG A 171 -12.02 6.10 16.71
CA ARG A 171 -11.99 5.00 17.68
C ARG A 171 -10.88 4.01 17.41
N LYS A 172 -10.62 3.66 16.13
CA LYS A 172 -9.50 2.80 15.74
C LYS A 172 -8.16 3.49 15.99
N VAL A 173 -8.04 4.80 15.74
CA VAL A 173 -6.85 5.58 16.07
C VAL A 173 -6.58 5.51 17.56
N ARG A 174 -7.58 5.81 18.41
CA ARG A 174 -7.45 5.74 19.86
C ARG A 174 -6.98 4.37 20.34
N PHE A 175 -7.58 3.29 19.81
CA PHE A 175 -7.15 1.92 20.14
C PHE A 175 -5.64 1.73 19.96
N TRP A 176 -5.08 2.17 18.83
CA TRP A 176 -3.66 2.01 18.56
C TRP A 176 -2.78 2.91 19.45
N VAL A 177 -3.23 4.13 19.73
CA VAL A 177 -2.57 5.05 20.68
C VAL A 177 -2.47 4.39 22.05
N ASP A 178 -3.58 3.88 22.58
CA ASP A 178 -3.67 3.25 23.91
C ASP A 178 -2.80 1.96 23.99
N HIS A 179 -2.46 1.35 22.87
CA HIS A 179 -1.57 0.18 22.81
C HIS A 179 -0.09 0.55 22.54
N GLY A 180 0.23 1.85 22.43
CA GLY A 180 1.61 2.34 22.33
C GLY A 180 2.15 2.43 20.90
N ALA A 181 1.31 2.62 19.90
CA ALA A 181 1.77 2.94 18.55
C ALA A 181 2.47 4.32 18.52
N ASP A 182 3.58 4.42 17.80
CA ASP A 182 4.29 5.69 17.60
C ASP A 182 3.84 6.40 16.33
N VAL A 183 3.41 5.64 15.30
CA VAL A 183 2.86 6.15 14.04
C VAL A 183 1.72 5.25 13.58
N ILE A 184 0.70 5.82 12.97
CA ILE A 184 -0.38 5.05 12.33
C ILE A 184 -0.43 5.43 10.85
N VAL A 185 -0.24 4.43 9.96
CA VAL A 185 -0.55 4.60 8.54
C VAL A 185 -2.06 4.44 8.38
N VAL A 186 -2.71 5.53 7.99
CA VAL A 186 -4.16 5.60 7.80
C VAL A 186 -4.60 4.61 6.73
N SER A 187 -5.84 4.13 6.82
CA SER A 187 -6.44 3.22 5.84
C SER A 187 -6.23 3.72 4.41
N GLU A 188 -5.80 2.81 3.54
CA GLU A 188 -5.65 3.09 2.11
C GLU A 188 -6.97 2.96 1.34
N VAL A 189 -8.07 2.68 2.03
CA VAL A 189 -9.41 2.58 1.46
C VAL A 189 -10.41 3.33 2.35
N GLY A 190 -11.26 4.15 1.76
CA GLY A 190 -12.44 4.70 2.39
C GLY A 190 -12.31 6.05 3.10
N VAL A 191 -11.11 6.57 3.44
CA VAL A 191 -11.05 7.77 4.30
C VAL A 191 -10.34 8.99 3.70
N HIS A 192 -9.61 8.81 2.60
CA HIS A 192 -8.80 9.90 2.04
C HIS A 192 -9.62 11.13 1.58
N ARG A 193 -10.92 10.99 1.38
CA ARG A 193 -11.82 12.06 0.96
C ARG A 193 -12.86 12.44 2.03
N GLU A 194 -12.67 11.96 3.27
CA GLU A 194 -13.53 12.22 4.41
C GLU A 194 -12.86 13.21 5.36
N PHE A 195 -12.83 14.49 4.98
CA PHE A 195 -12.04 15.52 5.69
C PHE A 195 -12.48 15.73 7.12
N GLU A 196 -13.79 15.63 7.41
CA GLU A 196 -14.30 15.69 8.79
C GLU A 196 -13.78 14.50 9.62
N THR A 197 -13.85 13.29 9.05
CA THR A 197 -13.32 12.08 9.70
C THR A 197 -11.81 12.18 9.90
N LEU A 198 -11.05 12.66 8.90
CA LEU A 198 -9.61 12.87 9.00
C LEU A 198 -9.27 13.87 10.10
N ALA A 199 -10.01 14.97 10.23
CA ALA A 199 -9.82 15.96 11.31
C ALA A 199 -10.06 15.32 12.69
N ALA A 200 -11.15 14.54 12.84
CA ALA A 200 -11.46 13.83 14.06
C ALA A 200 -10.42 12.75 14.41
N MET A 201 -9.90 12.02 13.41
CA MET A 201 -8.80 11.07 13.58
C MET A 201 -7.52 11.76 14.06
N LYS A 202 -7.17 12.93 13.50
CA LYS A 202 -5.99 13.69 13.92
C LYS A 202 -6.12 14.17 15.36
N HIS A 203 -7.31 14.59 15.79
CA HIS A 203 -7.58 14.91 17.19
C HIS A 203 -7.42 13.67 18.09
N ALA A 204 -7.96 12.53 17.70
CA ALA A 204 -7.87 11.27 18.45
C ALA A 204 -6.44 10.73 18.58
N ALA A 205 -5.54 11.12 17.70
CA ALA A 205 -4.13 10.70 17.70
C ALA A 205 -3.29 11.24 18.84
N GLN A 206 -3.77 12.28 19.56
CA GLN A 206 -3.10 12.83 20.75
C GLN A 206 -1.60 13.18 20.56
N GLY A 207 -1.24 13.64 19.38
CA GLY A 207 0.13 14.06 19.06
C GLY A 207 0.97 13.00 18.38
N ILE A 208 0.58 11.72 18.32
CA ILE A 208 1.27 10.75 17.47
C ILE A 208 1.00 11.04 16.00
N ASP A 209 1.91 10.57 15.15
CA ASP A 209 1.84 10.87 13.74
C ASP A 209 0.84 9.95 13.01
N LEU A 210 0.03 10.57 12.15
CA LEU A 210 -0.84 9.87 11.19
C LEU A 210 -0.30 10.08 9.79
N GLN A 211 0.08 8.98 9.13
CA GLN A 211 0.70 8.98 7.82
C GLN A 211 -0.29 8.59 6.73
N LEU A 212 -0.38 9.38 5.65
CA LEU A 212 -1.24 9.12 4.49
C LEU A 212 -0.44 8.52 3.33
N ILE A 213 -0.98 7.48 2.67
CA ILE A 213 -0.44 6.97 1.41
C ILE A 213 -0.97 7.84 0.28
N VAL A 214 -0.06 8.47 -0.49
CA VAL A 214 -0.46 9.46 -1.50
C VAL A 214 -0.70 8.86 -2.88
N ASN A 215 0.04 7.83 -3.26
CA ASN A 215 -0.06 7.21 -4.59
C ASN A 215 -0.84 5.89 -4.56
N ASN A 216 -1.91 5.85 -3.76
CA ASN A 216 -2.76 4.70 -3.62
C ASN A 216 -3.65 4.47 -4.85
N TRP A 217 -3.73 3.20 -5.25
CA TRP A 217 -4.50 2.75 -6.40
C TRP A 217 -5.84 2.10 -6.03
N CYS A 218 -6.08 1.81 -4.73
CA CYS A 218 -7.30 1.16 -4.27
C CYS A 218 -8.52 2.04 -4.48
N ARG A 219 -9.63 1.43 -4.89
CA ARG A 219 -10.91 2.15 -5.02
C ARG A 219 -11.41 2.58 -3.64
N GLN A 220 -12.12 3.69 -3.61
CA GLN A 220 -12.87 4.13 -2.43
C GLN A 220 -13.81 3.00 -1.97
N ASP A 221 -13.84 2.75 -0.66
CA ASP A 221 -14.70 1.76 0.01
C ASP A 221 -14.69 0.37 -0.64
N CYS A 222 -13.48 -0.14 -0.97
CA CYS A 222 -13.30 -1.42 -1.62
C CYS A 222 -13.71 -2.58 -0.70
N ALA A 223 -14.84 -3.23 -1.00
CA ALA A 223 -15.38 -4.33 -0.21
C ALA A 223 -14.45 -5.56 -0.12
N ILE A 224 -13.59 -5.78 -1.12
CA ILE A 224 -12.67 -6.92 -1.15
C ILE A 224 -11.27 -6.61 -0.58
N ALA A 225 -11.05 -5.40 -0.04
CA ALA A 225 -9.73 -4.98 0.44
C ALA A 225 -9.17 -5.90 1.53
N GLY A 226 -10.01 -6.36 2.46
CA GLY A 226 -9.62 -7.29 3.53
C GLY A 226 -9.14 -8.63 2.99
N ASN A 227 -9.89 -9.23 2.06
CA ASN A 227 -9.51 -10.50 1.41
C ASN A 227 -8.21 -10.33 0.60
N HIS A 228 -8.08 -9.22 -0.13
CA HIS A 228 -6.88 -8.91 -0.90
C HIS A 228 -5.65 -8.80 0.01
N ALA A 229 -5.73 -8.06 1.11
CA ALA A 229 -4.64 -7.93 2.08
C ALA A 229 -4.20 -9.28 2.68
N VAL A 230 -5.14 -10.18 2.96
CA VAL A 230 -4.86 -11.54 3.45
C VAL A 230 -4.19 -12.39 2.37
N ALA A 231 -4.68 -12.37 1.14
CA ALA A 231 -4.10 -13.12 0.01
C ALA A 231 -2.65 -12.68 -0.28
N LEU A 232 -2.40 -11.36 -0.32
CA LEU A 232 -1.06 -10.79 -0.50
C LEU A 232 -0.12 -11.21 0.66
N SER A 233 -0.61 -11.21 1.88
CA SER A 233 0.15 -11.64 3.06
C SER A 233 0.52 -13.12 3.00
N ALA A 234 -0.41 -13.97 2.62
CA ALA A 234 -0.15 -15.41 2.45
C ALA A 234 0.93 -15.66 1.40
N ALA A 235 0.88 -14.98 0.25
CA ALA A 235 1.85 -15.09 -0.84
C ALA A 235 3.24 -14.49 -0.50
N SER A 236 3.38 -13.74 0.60
CA SER A 236 4.64 -13.15 1.06
C SER A 236 5.43 -14.02 2.03
N GLN A 237 4.81 -15.07 2.59
CA GLN A 237 5.42 -15.96 3.57
C GLN A 237 6.29 -17.04 2.89
N SER A 238 7.37 -17.45 3.55
CA SER A 238 8.28 -18.48 3.03
C SER A 238 7.59 -19.80 2.71
N LYS A 239 6.56 -20.19 3.49
CA LYS A 239 5.78 -21.41 3.29
C LYS A 239 4.98 -21.44 1.99
N SER A 240 4.55 -20.29 1.46
CA SER A 240 3.80 -20.19 0.18
C SER A 240 4.70 -20.28 -1.04
N ARG A 241 6.03 -20.24 -0.85
CA ARG A 241 7.02 -20.13 -1.93
C ARG A 241 6.76 -18.98 -2.90
N GLY A 242 6.02 -17.96 -2.46
CA GLY A 242 5.77 -16.70 -3.18
C GLY A 242 4.84 -16.77 -4.37
N PHE A 243 4.09 -17.87 -4.56
CA PHE A 243 3.12 -17.97 -5.66
C PHE A 243 1.94 -17.01 -5.46
N PRO A 244 1.73 -16.04 -6.37
CA PRO A 244 0.55 -15.17 -6.36
C PRO A 244 -0.39 -15.50 -7.52
N LEU A 245 -1.63 -15.85 -7.26
CA LEU A 245 -2.74 -15.66 -8.18
C LEU A 245 -3.60 -14.56 -7.59
N ASP A 246 -3.41 -13.33 -8.08
CA ASP A 246 -4.04 -12.15 -7.51
C ASP A 246 -5.41 -11.90 -8.17
N TYR A 247 -6.38 -12.76 -7.84
CA TYR A 247 -7.75 -12.65 -8.32
C TYR A 247 -8.36 -11.27 -8.07
N CYS A 248 -8.16 -10.71 -6.88
CA CYS A 248 -8.69 -9.40 -6.52
C CYS A 248 -8.16 -8.28 -7.43
N SER A 249 -6.87 -8.34 -7.79
CA SER A 249 -6.27 -7.38 -8.71
C SER A 249 -6.81 -7.54 -10.14
N ILE A 250 -6.96 -8.77 -10.62
CA ILE A 250 -7.52 -9.06 -11.95
C ILE A 250 -8.94 -8.49 -12.05
N LEU A 251 -9.81 -8.82 -11.08
CA LEU A 251 -11.19 -8.32 -11.01
C LEU A 251 -11.23 -6.78 -10.92
N CYS A 252 -10.39 -6.19 -10.06
CA CYS A 252 -10.35 -4.75 -9.86
C CYS A 252 -9.95 -3.99 -11.14
N ASN A 253 -9.02 -4.53 -11.92
CA ASN A 253 -8.60 -3.93 -13.18
C ASN A 253 -9.66 -4.08 -14.29
N GLN A 254 -10.39 -5.21 -14.34
CA GLN A 254 -11.54 -5.34 -15.22
C GLN A 254 -12.62 -4.30 -14.91
N ILE A 255 -12.95 -4.10 -13.63
CA ILE A 255 -13.94 -3.10 -13.21
C ILE A 255 -13.54 -1.69 -13.68
N ARG A 256 -12.24 -1.32 -13.57
CA ARG A 256 -11.75 -0.02 -14.06
C ARG A 256 -11.82 0.10 -15.57
N LEU A 257 -11.47 -0.98 -16.28
CA LEU A 257 -11.50 -1.00 -17.74
C LEU A 257 -12.91 -0.79 -18.29
N ARG A 258 -13.90 -1.42 -17.64
CA ARG A 258 -15.32 -1.32 -18.00
C ARG A 258 -15.94 0.02 -17.65
N ASP A 259 -15.60 0.54 -16.48
CA ASP A 259 -16.11 1.82 -16.00
C ASP A 259 -14.96 2.74 -15.57
N PRO A 260 -14.56 3.69 -16.44
CA PRO A 260 -13.45 4.62 -16.19
C PRO A 260 -13.60 5.50 -14.94
N VAL A 261 -14.81 5.68 -14.41
CA VAL A 261 -15.02 6.44 -13.17
C VAL A 261 -14.22 5.86 -12.00
N ASN A 262 -13.92 4.55 -12.04
CA ASN A 262 -13.16 3.88 -10.99
C ASN A 262 -11.66 4.27 -10.96
N TYR A 263 -11.16 4.95 -11.98
CA TYR A 263 -9.84 5.61 -11.93
C TYR A 263 -9.89 6.87 -11.06
N ILE A 264 -11.00 7.59 -11.12
CA ILE A 264 -11.24 8.80 -10.31
C ILE A 264 -11.65 8.44 -8.87
N ARG A 265 -12.40 7.36 -8.67
CA ARG A 265 -12.78 6.85 -7.34
C ARG A 265 -11.64 6.16 -6.60
N ALA A 266 -10.42 6.11 -7.14
CA ALA A 266 -9.25 5.60 -6.43
C ALA A 266 -8.76 6.60 -5.36
N ASN A 267 -8.17 6.10 -4.29
CA ASN A 267 -7.77 6.89 -3.11
C ASN A 267 -6.38 7.55 -3.25
N TRP A 268 -6.04 8.01 -4.43
CA TRP A 268 -4.84 8.82 -4.65
C TRP A 268 -5.01 10.24 -4.11
N ILE A 269 -3.90 10.85 -3.75
CA ILE A 269 -3.76 12.27 -3.42
C ILE A 269 -2.78 12.85 -4.43
N ARG A 270 -3.17 13.86 -5.21
CA ARG A 270 -2.26 14.51 -6.16
C ARG A 270 -1.23 15.36 -5.42
N PRO A 271 -0.06 15.60 -6.00
CA PRO A 271 0.91 16.54 -5.45
C PRO A 271 0.31 17.91 -5.11
N GLU A 272 -0.53 18.44 -5.98
CA GLU A 272 -1.21 19.73 -5.83
C GLU A 272 -2.19 19.76 -4.66
N ASP A 273 -2.79 18.62 -4.32
CA ASP A 273 -3.85 18.52 -3.30
C ASP A 273 -3.34 18.28 -1.87
N LEU A 274 -2.02 18.13 -1.66
CA LEU A 274 -1.42 17.89 -0.33
C LEU A 274 -1.82 18.97 0.68
N HIS A 275 -1.96 20.21 0.25
CA HIS A 275 -2.28 21.34 1.12
C HIS A 275 -3.63 21.19 1.86
N TYR A 276 -4.59 20.43 1.32
CA TYR A 276 -5.86 20.13 2.02
C TYR A 276 -5.63 19.31 3.28
N TYR A 277 -4.72 18.33 3.20
CA TYR A 277 -4.38 17.44 4.32
C TYR A 277 -3.45 18.12 5.33
N GLU A 278 -2.54 18.96 4.86
CA GLU A 278 -1.65 19.75 5.72
C GLU A 278 -2.41 20.75 6.59
N LYS A 279 -3.50 21.35 6.07
CA LYS A 279 -4.41 22.18 6.86
C LYS A 279 -5.04 21.43 8.04
N LEU A 280 -5.21 20.12 7.93
CA LEU A 280 -5.67 19.25 9.02
C LEU A 280 -4.54 18.79 9.96
N GLY A 281 -3.28 19.15 9.66
CA GLY A 281 -2.10 18.77 10.45
C GLY A 281 -1.48 17.43 10.06
N TYR A 282 -1.76 16.88 8.89
CA TYR A 282 -1.04 15.74 8.32
C TYR A 282 0.25 16.25 7.68
N GLU A 283 1.40 15.80 8.19
CA GLU A 283 2.73 16.25 7.73
C GLU A 283 3.52 15.14 7.06
N THR A 284 3.13 13.87 7.27
CA THR A 284 3.85 12.70 6.75
C THR A 284 3.06 11.99 5.66
N PHE A 285 3.71 11.84 4.52
CA PHE A 285 3.14 11.21 3.35
C PHE A 285 3.99 10.03 2.88
N LYS A 286 3.34 8.96 2.44
CA LYS A 286 4.00 7.72 2.06
C LYS A 286 3.83 7.44 0.57
N ILE A 287 4.96 7.27 -0.12
CA ILE A 287 5.02 6.83 -1.52
C ILE A 287 5.25 5.33 -1.52
N VAL A 288 4.31 4.57 -2.10
CA VAL A 288 4.32 3.11 -2.09
C VAL A 288 4.83 2.51 -3.40
N GLU A 289 5.05 1.21 -3.36
CA GLU A 289 5.48 0.23 -4.34
C GLU A 289 7.00 0.06 -4.45
N ARG A 290 7.47 -1.01 -3.78
CA ARG A 290 8.91 -1.34 -3.67
C ARG A 290 9.53 -1.95 -4.94
N ASN A 291 8.71 -2.40 -5.89
CA ASN A 291 9.16 -2.90 -7.19
C ASN A 291 9.31 -1.81 -8.25
N THR A 292 9.07 -0.55 -7.86
CA THR A 292 9.18 0.59 -8.77
C THR A 292 10.65 0.86 -9.11
N PRO A 293 11.00 1.03 -10.40
CA PRO A 293 12.33 1.45 -10.81
C PRO A 293 12.78 2.75 -10.17
N THR A 294 14.07 2.90 -9.89
CA THR A 294 14.63 4.06 -9.18
C THR A 294 14.25 5.38 -9.83
N GLN A 295 14.38 5.49 -11.15
CA GLN A 295 14.04 6.72 -11.87
C GLN A 295 12.58 7.13 -11.63
N ILE A 296 11.64 6.19 -11.69
CA ILE A 296 10.22 6.43 -11.44
C ILE A 296 9.97 6.85 -9.97
N LEU A 297 10.66 6.19 -9.01
CA LEU A 297 10.55 6.59 -7.59
C LEU A 297 11.03 8.04 -7.39
N LEU A 298 12.15 8.42 -8.02
CA LEU A 298 12.69 9.77 -7.93
C LEU A 298 11.75 10.79 -8.60
N GLU A 299 11.16 10.47 -9.76
CA GLU A 299 10.13 11.31 -10.41
C GLU A 299 8.91 11.52 -9.49
N ARG A 300 8.44 10.46 -8.81
CA ARG A 300 7.35 10.56 -7.81
C ARG A 300 7.75 11.44 -6.63
N VAL A 301 8.93 11.21 -6.05
CA VAL A 301 9.44 12.03 -4.93
C VAL A 301 9.54 13.49 -5.34
N LYS A 302 10.07 13.78 -6.52
CA LYS A 302 10.17 15.13 -7.07
C LYS A 302 8.78 15.78 -7.19
N ALA A 303 7.83 15.10 -7.83
CA ALA A 303 6.47 15.62 -8.04
C ALA A 303 5.79 16.01 -6.71
N TYR A 304 5.84 15.12 -5.70
CA TYR A 304 5.27 15.41 -4.37
C TYR A 304 6.04 16.49 -3.62
N SER A 305 7.36 16.56 -3.77
CA SER A 305 8.19 17.60 -3.14
C SER A 305 7.92 19.00 -3.73
N GLU A 306 7.75 19.06 -5.04
CA GLU A 306 7.44 20.29 -5.77
C GLU A 306 5.94 20.64 -5.75
N ARG A 307 5.08 19.72 -5.26
CA ARG A 307 3.61 19.86 -5.19
C ARG A 307 3.00 20.14 -6.55
N ARG A 308 3.58 19.57 -7.59
CA ARG A 308 3.17 19.75 -8.98
C ARG A 308 3.54 18.56 -9.84
N TYR A 309 2.61 18.21 -10.74
CA TYR A 309 2.85 17.20 -11.77
C TYR A 309 2.06 17.53 -13.03
N ASP A 310 2.75 17.75 -14.14
CA ASP A 310 2.16 17.96 -15.46
C ASP A 310 2.31 16.67 -16.28
N GLY A 311 1.28 15.81 -16.28
CA GLY A 311 1.35 14.52 -16.98
C GLY A 311 0.19 13.58 -16.66
N ASN A 312 0.43 12.31 -16.95
CA ASN A 312 -0.50 11.24 -16.64
C ASN A 312 -0.41 10.86 -15.16
N LEU A 313 -1.48 11.11 -14.39
CA LEU A 313 -1.51 10.77 -12.96
C LEU A 313 -1.16 9.28 -12.70
N LEU A 314 -1.40 8.39 -13.67
CA LEU A 314 -1.03 6.99 -13.55
C LEU A 314 0.48 6.76 -13.38
N ASP A 315 1.33 7.64 -13.88
CA ASP A 315 2.78 7.52 -13.70
C ASP A 315 3.18 7.65 -12.23
N LEU A 316 2.38 8.39 -11.44
CA LEU A 316 2.58 8.51 -10.01
C LEU A 316 1.99 7.33 -9.22
N VAL A 317 0.87 6.74 -9.65
CA VAL A 317 0.09 5.78 -8.85
C VAL A 317 0.17 4.32 -9.34
N GLN A 318 0.42 4.08 -10.61
CA GLN A 318 0.47 2.72 -11.17
C GLN A 318 1.73 1.97 -10.73
N ASN A 319 1.60 0.68 -10.39
CA ASN A 319 2.66 -0.15 -9.82
C ASN A 319 3.18 -1.25 -10.75
N TYR A 320 2.77 -1.27 -12.01
CA TYR A 320 3.23 -2.22 -13.04
C TYR A 320 3.21 -1.58 -14.44
N ALA A 321 3.81 -2.24 -15.42
CA ALA A 321 3.96 -1.75 -16.79
C ALA A 321 4.76 -0.45 -16.89
N TYR A 322 5.92 -0.44 -16.25
CA TYR A 322 6.84 0.70 -16.36
C TYR A 322 7.45 0.80 -17.76
N PRO A 323 7.79 2.01 -18.23
CA PRO A 323 8.48 2.20 -19.50
C PRO A 323 9.81 1.44 -19.55
N LYS A 324 10.12 0.80 -20.68
CA LYS A 324 11.29 -0.06 -20.87
C LYS A 324 12.63 0.69 -20.67
N ASP A 325 12.69 1.93 -21.09
CA ASP A 325 13.85 2.82 -20.96
C ASP A 325 14.12 3.24 -19.51
N LYS A 326 13.09 3.23 -18.63
CA LYS A 326 13.20 3.64 -17.22
C LYS A 326 13.42 2.48 -16.23
N LEU A 327 13.57 1.24 -16.69
CA LEU A 327 13.59 0.08 -15.80
C LEU A 327 14.80 0.01 -14.86
N GLY A 328 15.99 0.41 -15.31
CA GLY A 328 17.21 0.16 -14.56
C GLY A 328 17.47 -1.33 -14.27
N ALA A 329 18.40 -1.62 -13.37
CA ALA A 329 18.76 -3.00 -13.01
C ALA A 329 17.63 -3.74 -12.28
N VAL A 330 17.00 -3.06 -11.32
CA VAL A 330 15.90 -3.62 -10.49
C VAL A 330 14.67 -3.96 -11.34
N GLY A 331 14.29 -3.08 -12.27
CA GLY A 331 13.16 -3.33 -13.16
C GLY A 331 13.44 -4.48 -14.14
N LYS A 332 14.66 -4.57 -14.68
CA LYS A 332 15.07 -5.70 -15.55
C LYS A 332 15.00 -7.04 -14.81
N ASP A 333 15.42 -7.10 -13.53
CA ASP A 333 15.28 -8.31 -12.71
C ASP A 333 13.81 -8.67 -12.49
N ALA A 334 12.96 -7.68 -12.24
CA ALA A 334 11.52 -7.89 -12.01
C ALA A 334 10.82 -8.62 -13.16
N TYR A 335 11.24 -8.37 -14.40
CA TYR A 335 10.70 -8.99 -15.61
C TYR A 335 11.49 -10.19 -16.12
N SER A 336 12.42 -10.75 -15.33
CA SER A 336 13.28 -11.84 -15.79
C SER A 336 12.54 -13.18 -15.85
N TRP A 337 12.83 -14.00 -16.88
CA TRP A 337 12.32 -15.36 -17.01
C TRP A 337 12.64 -16.25 -15.82
N LYS A 338 13.83 -16.08 -15.21
CA LYS A 338 14.22 -16.82 -14.00
C LYS A 338 13.22 -16.60 -12.88
N ARG A 339 12.69 -15.39 -12.75
CA ARG A 339 11.70 -15.03 -11.74
C ARG A 339 10.35 -15.67 -12.04
N MET A 340 9.92 -15.65 -13.31
CA MET A 340 8.71 -16.34 -13.76
C MET A 340 8.76 -17.83 -13.41
N PHE A 341 9.84 -18.53 -13.78
CA PHE A 341 10.03 -19.94 -13.43
C PHE A 341 9.98 -20.18 -11.92
N LYS A 342 10.71 -19.40 -11.12
CA LYS A 342 10.77 -19.55 -9.66
C LYS A 342 9.40 -19.50 -9.00
N TYR A 343 8.54 -18.59 -9.42
CA TYR A 343 7.28 -18.31 -8.71
C TYR A 343 6.05 -18.96 -9.34
N PHE A 344 6.02 -19.16 -10.65
CA PHE A 344 4.83 -19.64 -11.34
C PHE A 344 4.88 -21.08 -11.84
N ILE A 345 6.07 -21.66 -12.10
CA ILE A 345 6.15 -23.07 -12.53
C ILE A 345 5.97 -24.00 -11.31
N LYS A 346 4.72 -24.27 -10.99
CA LYS A 346 4.30 -25.09 -9.85
C LYS A 346 3.25 -26.13 -10.26
N PRO A 347 3.66 -27.24 -10.90
CA PRO A 347 2.74 -28.22 -11.49
C PRO A 347 1.79 -28.87 -10.45
N ARG A 348 2.16 -28.88 -9.17
CA ARG A 348 1.29 -29.37 -8.08
C ARG A 348 0.29 -28.32 -7.57
N THR A 349 0.45 -27.05 -7.95
CA THR A 349 -0.39 -25.94 -7.49
C THR A 349 -1.34 -25.47 -8.59
N ILE A 350 -0.91 -25.50 -9.84
CA ILE A 350 -1.65 -24.99 -10.98
C ILE A 350 -1.43 -25.90 -12.21
N ASN A 351 -2.44 -26.04 -13.04
CA ASN A 351 -2.34 -26.75 -14.32
C ASN A 351 -1.54 -25.92 -15.33
N LEU A 352 -0.30 -26.37 -15.61
CA LEU A 352 0.63 -25.62 -16.47
C LEU A 352 0.19 -25.53 -17.93
N LEU A 353 -0.72 -26.39 -18.42
CA LEU A 353 -1.31 -26.25 -19.78
C LEU A 353 -2.18 -25.00 -19.89
N ARG A 354 -2.74 -24.52 -18.76
CA ARG A 354 -3.49 -23.26 -18.69
C ARG A 354 -2.59 -22.04 -18.45
N PHE A 355 -1.33 -22.26 -18.08
CA PHE A 355 -0.41 -21.18 -17.73
C PHE A 355 -0.12 -20.22 -18.88
N ARG A 356 -0.14 -20.71 -20.12
CA ARG A 356 0.00 -19.86 -21.32
C ARG A 356 -1.03 -18.73 -21.32
N LYS A 357 -2.27 -19.00 -20.94
CA LYS A 357 -3.35 -18.00 -20.86
C LYS A 357 -3.02 -16.86 -19.88
N LEU A 358 -2.43 -17.18 -18.72
CA LEU A 358 -1.95 -16.17 -17.77
C LEU A 358 -0.80 -15.33 -18.35
N ILE A 359 0.11 -15.95 -19.11
CA ILE A 359 1.19 -15.24 -19.78
C ILE A 359 0.62 -14.30 -20.84
N ASP A 360 -0.21 -14.80 -21.75
CA ASP A 360 -0.79 -14.01 -22.84
C ASP A 360 -1.61 -12.84 -22.30
N PHE A 361 -2.39 -13.07 -21.25
CA PHE A 361 -3.11 -12.03 -20.53
C PHE A 361 -2.15 -11.02 -19.88
N GLY A 362 -1.12 -11.47 -19.18
CA GLY A 362 -0.14 -10.62 -18.51
C GLY A 362 0.63 -9.73 -19.49
N HIS A 363 0.88 -10.22 -20.70
CA HIS A 363 1.43 -9.42 -21.81
C HIS A 363 0.44 -8.36 -22.28
N ALA A 364 -0.78 -8.78 -22.64
CA ALA A 364 -1.79 -7.87 -23.17
C ALA A 364 -2.16 -6.76 -22.17
N ALA A 365 -2.26 -7.10 -20.87
CA ALA A 365 -2.55 -6.18 -19.80
C ALA A 365 -1.34 -5.33 -19.36
N SER A 366 -0.18 -5.51 -19.98
CA SER A 366 1.07 -4.86 -19.60
C SER A 366 1.48 -5.09 -18.12
N MET A 367 1.11 -6.25 -17.55
CA MET A 367 1.42 -6.58 -16.14
C MET A 367 2.75 -7.31 -15.99
N LEU A 368 3.18 -8.09 -16.98
CA LEU A 368 4.36 -8.96 -16.92
C LEU A 368 5.53 -8.46 -17.76
N TYR A 369 5.33 -7.42 -18.55
CA TYR A 369 6.35 -6.89 -19.45
C TYR A 369 6.47 -5.37 -19.36
N PRO A 370 7.66 -4.84 -19.63
CA PRO A 370 7.85 -3.40 -19.76
C PRO A 370 6.99 -2.87 -20.89
N ARG A 371 6.46 -1.69 -20.69
CA ARG A 371 5.68 -0.98 -21.69
C ARG A 371 6.59 -0.35 -22.75
N GLU A 372 6.24 -0.54 -24.00
CA GLU A 372 6.75 0.25 -25.12
C GLU A 372 5.71 1.31 -25.47
N GLY A 373 6.14 2.56 -25.65
CA GLY A 373 5.26 3.68 -25.94
C GLY A 373 4.48 4.24 -24.75
N GLU A 374 3.41 4.96 -25.06
CA GLU A 374 2.57 5.63 -24.07
C GLU A 374 1.68 4.65 -23.29
N ASN A 375 1.20 5.12 -22.12
CA ASN A 375 0.24 4.35 -21.34
C ASN A 375 -1.11 4.34 -22.07
N PRO A 376 -1.73 3.17 -22.30
CA PRO A 376 -3.03 3.09 -22.98
C PRO A 376 -4.18 3.74 -22.17
N VAL A 377 -3.93 4.08 -20.91
CA VAL A 377 -4.85 4.84 -20.07
C VAL A 377 -4.18 6.14 -19.67
N MET A 378 -4.85 7.26 -19.93
CA MET A 378 -4.42 8.59 -19.53
C MET A 378 -5.39 9.16 -18.49
N ILE A 379 -4.86 9.63 -17.37
CA ILE A 379 -5.57 10.50 -16.45
C ILE A 379 -4.85 11.86 -16.47
N ASN A 380 -5.43 12.82 -17.16
CA ASN A 380 -4.85 14.15 -17.25
C ASN A 380 -4.87 14.82 -15.86
N ASN A 381 -3.71 14.92 -15.21
CA ASN A 381 -3.60 15.44 -13.86
C ASN A 381 -4.08 16.90 -13.76
N ARG A 382 -3.79 17.73 -14.76
CA ARG A 382 -4.19 19.15 -14.76
C ARG A 382 -5.70 19.32 -14.94
N ALA A 383 -6.36 18.42 -15.64
CA ALA A 383 -7.82 18.43 -15.78
C ALA A 383 -8.55 18.09 -14.46
N LEU A 384 -7.82 17.71 -13.41
CA LEU A 384 -8.35 17.44 -12.07
C LEU A 384 -8.21 18.64 -11.10
N ASP A 385 -7.75 19.80 -11.55
CA ASP A 385 -7.66 20.99 -10.70
C ASP A 385 -9.06 21.37 -10.17
N GLY A 386 -9.18 21.53 -8.84
CA GLY A 386 -10.45 21.78 -8.14
C GLY A 386 -11.24 20.51 -7.76
N PHE A 387 -10.81 19.30 -8.18
CA PHE A 387 -11.52 18.05 -7.85
C PHE A 387 -11.68 17.83 -6.34
N MET A 388 -10.66 18.15 -5.55
CA MET A 388 -10.68 17.90 -4.10
C MET A 388 -11.52 18.90 -3.30
N GLU A 389 -11.86 20.05 -3.84
CA GLU A 389 -12.57 21.13 -3.14
C GLU A 389 -13.91 20.67 -2.56
N ARG A 390 -14.69 19.90 -3.32
CA ARG A 390 -15.99 19.38 -2.86
C ARG A 390 -15.89 18.61 -1.55
N PHE A 391 -14.86 17.79 -1.38
CA PHE A 391 -14.71 16.88 -0.24
C PHE A 391 -14.38 17.62 1.07
N THR A 392 -13.98 18.90 0.99
CA THR A 392 -13.77 19.72 2.18
C THR A 392 -15.08 20.11 2.88
N SER A 393 -16.22 19.98 2.20
CA SER A 393 -17.53 20.36 2.70
C SER A 393 -18.60 19.26 2.58
N LYS A 394 -18.31 18.17 1.88
CA LYS A 394 -19.25 17.06 1.67
C LYS A 394 -18.60 15.72 1.96
N ASN A 395 -19.27 14.93 2.79
CA ASN A 395 -18.88 13.57 3.11
C ASN A 395 -19.25 12.63 1.94
N CYS A 396 -18.28 11.83 1.49
CA CYS A 396 -18.47 10.90 0.37
C CYS A 396 -19.12 9.58 0.81
N GLN A 397 -18.82 9.07 2.01
CA GLN A 397 -19.34 7.80 2.51
C GLN A 397 -20.85 7.79 2.70
N SER A 398 -21.46 8.93 3.02
CA SER A 398 -22.92 9.07 3.18
C SER A 398 -23.66 9.40 1.87
N THR A 399 -22.95 9.43 0.74
CA THR A 399 -23.51 9.86 -0.54
C THR A 399 -23.66 8.67 -1.49
N ASP A 400 -24.86 8.49 -2.06
CA ASP A 400 -25.08 7.55 -3.15
C ASP A 400 -24.39 8.05 -4.43
N CYS A 401 -23.49 7.22 -4.98
CA CYS A 401 -22.67 7.57 -6.15
C CYS A 401 -23.47 7.74 -7.43
N GLU A 402 -24.57 6.99 -7.59
CA GLU A 402 -25.38 7.02 -8.83
C GLU A 402 -26.20 8.29 -8.93
N SER A 403 -26.70 8.80 -7.81
CA SER A 403 -27.36 10.12 -7.76
C SER A 403 -26.37 11.28 -7.73
N CYS A 404 -25.18 11.10 -7.13
CA CYS A 404 -24.17 12.14 -7.00
C CYS A 404 -23.49 12.51 -8.31
N ARG A 405 -23.11 11.55 -9.13
CA ARG A 405 -22.45 11.64 -10.44
C ARG A 405 -21.17 12.50 -10.52
N TYR A 406 -20.70 13.10 -9.43
CA TYR A 406 -19.54 14.00 -9.41
C TYR A 406 -18.26 13.38 -10.00
N CYS A 407 -17.90 12.17 -9.56
CA CYS A 407 -16.72 11.48 -10.10
C CYS A 407 -16.89 11.09 -11.58
N HIS A 408 -18.12 10.89 -12.07
CA HIS A 408 -18.38 10.61 -13.48
C HIS A 408 -18.08 11.82 -14.38
N GLU A 409 -18.50 13.02 -13.93
CA GLU A 409 -18.22 14.28 -14.64
C GLU A 409 -16.71 14.53 -14.75
N TRP A 410 -15.97 14.29 -13.66
CA TRP A 410 -14.51 14.41 -13.66
C TRP A 410 -13.84 13.34 -14.51
N ALA A 411 -14.33 12.09 -14.48
CA ALA A 411 -13.82 11.03 -15.34
C ALA A 411 -14.01 11.33 -16.82
N ALA A 412 -15.18 11.83 -17.21
CA ALA A 412 -15.48 12.16 -18.59
C ALA A 412 -14.52 13.18 -19.21
N ARG A 413 -13.99 14.13 -18.42
CA ARG A 413 -13.08 15.17 -18.90
C ARG A 413 -11.59 14.88 -18.68
N SER A 414 -11.24 13.95 -17.80
CA SER A 414 -9.85 13.71 -17.40
C SER A 414 -9.31 12.32 -17.75
N VAL A 415 -10.18 11.34 -17.99
CA VAL A 415 -9.76 9.95 -18.25
C VAL A 415 -10.01 9.58 -19.70
N THR A 416 -8.95 9.13 -20.37
CA THR A 416 -9.07 8.51 -21.71
C THR A 416 -8.46 7.12 -21.68
N ILE A 417 -9.09 6.18 -22.38
CA ILE A 417 -8.60 4.81 -22.56
C ILE A 417 -8.53 4.55 -24.05
N ASP A 418 -7.40 4.00 -24.52
CA ASP A 418 -7.26 3.57 -25.91
C ASP A 418 -8.38 2.56 -26.25
N PRO A 419 -9.26 2.88 -27.21
CA PRO A 419 -10.39 2.01 -27.55
C PRO A 419 -9.94 0.63 -28.05
N SER A 420 -8.84 0.55 -28.79
CA SER A 420 -8.32 -0.71 -29.34
C SER A 420 -7.82 -1.63 -28.22
N TRP A 421 -7.10 -1.05 -27.25
CA TRP A 421 -6.61 -1.74 -26.07
C TRP A 421 -7.78 -2.22 -25.19
N ARG A 422 -8.79 -1.39 -24.97
CA ARG A 422 -10.01 -1.74 -24.23
C ARG A 422 -10.76 -2.90 -24.85
N THR A 423 -11.01 -2.83 -26.17
CA THR A 423 -11.72 -3.87 -26.95
C THR A 423 -10.98 -5.21 -26.90
N LYS A 424 -9.64 -5.17 -26.92
CA LYS A 424 -8.81 -6.38 -26.81
C LYS A 424 -8.87 -6.98 -25.41
N LEU A 425 -8.77 -6.15 -24.35
CA LEU A 425 -8.58 -6.65 -22.99
C LEU A 425 -9.85 -7.07 -22.28
N ASP A 426 -11.00 -6.43 -22.50
CA ASP A 426 -12.22 -6.76 -21.74
C ASP A 426 -12.63 -8.23 -21.89
N PRO A 427 -12.67 -8.83 -23.12
CA PRO A 427 -12.94 -10.25 -23.26
C PRO A 427 -11.85 -11.13 -22.64
N MET A 428 -10.57 -10.72 -22.66
CA MET A 428 -9.50 -11.48 -22.04
C MET A 428 -9.64 -11.52 -20.51
N TYR A 429 -10.07 -10.41 -19.87
CA TYR A 429 -10.41 -10.39 -18.45
C TYR A 429 -11.58 -11.32 -18.13
N ALA A 430 -12.67 -11.25 -18.92
CA ALA A 430 -13.85 -12.08 -18.71
C ALA A 430 -13.53 -13.57 -18.82
N ASP A 431 -12.77 -13.95 -19.83
CA ASP A 431 -12.35 -15.33 -20.10
C ASP A 431 -11.40 -15.85 -19.00
N LEU A 432 -10.43 -15.03 -18.54
CA LEU A 432 -9.52 -15.41 -17.48
C LEU A 432 -10.24 -15.59 -16.13
N LEU A 433 -11.12 -14.65 -15.78
CA LEU A 433 -11.90 -14.75 -14.54
C LEU A 433 -12.85 -15.95 -14.59
N GLY A 434 -13.51 -16.19 -15.73
CA GLY A 434 -14.35 -17.37 -15.93
C GLY A 434 -13.60 -18.69 -15.77
N ASP A 435 -12.38 -18.81 -16.29
CA ASP A 435 -11.53 -19.98 -16.11
C ASP A 435 -11.07 -20.16 -14.63
N ILE A 436 -10.79 -19.07 -13.93
CA ILE A 436 -10.45 -19.13 -12.51
C ILE A 436 -11.67 -19.57 -11.69
N GLU A 437 -12.82 -18.93 -11.88
CA GLU A 437 -14.06 -19.21 -11.17
C GLU A 437 -14.63 -20.60 -11.49
N GLY A 438 -14.47 -21.04 -12.74
CA GLY A 438 -14.86 -22.38 -13.20
C GLY A 438 -13.87 -23.49 -12.76
N GLY A 439 -12.74 -23.15 -12.14
CA GLY A 439 -11.77 -24.14 -11.64
C GLY A 439 -10.82 -24.72 -12.69
N ALA A 440 -10.80 -24.21 -13.93
CA ALA A 440 -10.01 -24.73 -15.04
C ALA A 440 -8.49 -24.79 -14.75
N PHE A 441 -7.98 -23.86 -13.93
CA PHE A 441 -6.56 -23.85 -13.53
C PHE A 441 -6.17 -24.97 -12.58
N TRP A 442 -7.12 -25.67 -11.98
CA TRP A 442 -6.89 -26.76 -11.02
C TRP A 442 -7.39 -28.12 -11.53
N GLU A 443 -7.90 -28.17 -12.77
CA GLU A 443 -8.32 -29.43 -13.38
C GLU A 443 -7.15 -30.40 -13.57
N PRO A 444 -7.38 -31.73 -13.50
CA PRO A 444 -6.40 -32.73 -13.88
C PRO A 444 -5.93 -32.55 -15.31
N TYR A 445 -4.63 -32.77 -15.57
CA TYR A 445 -4.04 -32.63 -16.91
C TYR A 445 -4.75 -33.46 -17.98
N THR A 446 -5.19 -34.68 -17.62
CA THR A 446 -5.94 -35.55 -18.53
C THR A 446 -7.23 -34.93 -19.04
N ARG A 447 -7.98 -34.23 -18.19
CA ARG A 447 -9.21 -33.53 -18.58
C ARG A 447 -8.92 -32.37 -19.52
N THR A 448 -7.90 -31.59 -19.21
CA THR A 448 -7.47 -30.44 -20.03
C THR A 448 -7.05 -30.93 -21.45
N VAL A 449 -6.25 -31.98 -21.52
CA VAL A 449 -5.84 -32.58 -22.83
C VAL A 449 -7.06 -33.04 -23.63
N SER A 450 -7.99 -33.75 -22.99
CA SER A 450 -9.24 -34.19 -23.67
C SER A 450 -10.07 -33.03 -24.21
N GLN A 451 -10.16 -31.92 -23.45
CA GLN A 451 -10.85 -30.70 -23.90
C GLN A 451 -10.15 -30.06 -25.11
N MET A 452 -8.82 -29.92 -25.05
CA MET A 452 -8.01 -29.35 -26.15
C MET A 452 -8.12 -30.19 -27.44
N VAL A 453 -8.13 -31.51 -27.33
CA VAL A 453 -8.31 -32.41 -28.48
C VAL A 453 -9.71 -32.23 -29.08
N ARG A 454 -10.77 -32.20 -28.26
CA ARG A 454 -12.15 -31.97 -28.74
C ARG A 454 -12.29 -30.65 -29.47
N GLN A 455 -11.71 -29.57 -28.91
CA GLN A 455 -11.76 -28.24 -29.51
C GLN A 455 -11.07 -28.22 -30.87
N ARG A 456 -9.86 -28.79 -30.99
CA ARG A 456 -9.17 -28.91 -32.29
C ARG A 456 -9.95 -29.72 -33.33
N LEU A 457 -10.63 -30.77 -32.91
CA LEU A 457 -11.49 -31.57 -33.80
C LEU A 457 -12.74 -30.80 -34.26
N HIS A 458 -13.25 -29.91 -33.39
CA HIS A 458 -14.38 -29.05 -33.73
C HIS A 458 -13.95 -27.94 -34.69
N ASP A 459 -12.86 -27.23 -34.40
CA ASP A 459 -12.33 -26.15 -35.22
C ASP A 459 -11.85 -26.67 -36.61
N GLY A 460 -11.31 -27.88 -36.67
CA GLY A 460 -10.89 -28.51 -37.90
C GLY A 460 -12.06 -29.05 -38.76
N ARG A 461 -13.30 -29.13 -38.26
CA ARG A 461 -14.50 -29.51 -39.00
C ARG A 461 -15.28 -28.33 -39.58
N ASN A 462 -14.91 -27.09 -39.20
CA ASN A 462 -15.43 -25.86 -39.79
C ASN A 462 -14.28 -25.09 -40.44
N PRO A 463 -13.80 -25.48 -41.63
CA PRO A 463 -13.01 -24.58 -42.47
C PRO A 463 -13.93 -23.48 -42.97
N ALA A 464 -13.64 -22.22 -42.66
CA ALA A 464 -14.33 -21.04 -43.15
C ALA A 464 -14.27 -20.94 -44.67
#